data_b386be6eef438b3ec81895a556f2f902
#
_entry.id   b386be6eef438b3ec81895a556f2f902
#
_cell.length_a   1.000
_cell.length_b   1.000
_cell.length_c   1.000
_cell.angle_alpha   90.00
_cell.angle_beta   90.00
_cell.angle_gamma   90.00
#
_symmetry.space_group_name_H-M   'P 1'
#
loop_
_entity.id
_entity.type
_entity.pdbx_description
1 polymer ?
#
loop_
_entity_poly.entity_id
_entity_poly.type
_entity_poly.pdbx_seq_one_letter_code
_entity_poly.pdbx_strand_id
1 'polypeptide(L)'
;MSVMPQLRIADLLANTPIDPEAHLDAARVKRYAGMLDALPPVVVFDTGEALLLADGYHRLAAARRCGLEMIDAEVRHGSQQDALRYAATVAAAQRGISPDVLVSRIRQRSQDRWTSER
;
A
#
# COMPACT_ATOMS: atom_id res chain seq x y z
N MET A 1 -8.89 25.31 1.64
CA MET A 1 -9.34 23.91 1.66
C MET A 1 -8.21 22.99 1.20
N SER A 2 -7.87 22.03 1.99
CA SER A 2 -6.89 21.03 1.54
C SER A 2 -7.61 19.98 0.70
N VAL A 3 -7.16 19.82 -0.54
CA VAL A 3 -7.63 18.74 -1.40
C VAL A 3 -6.68 17.59 -1.24
N MET A 4 -7.22 16.42 -0.94
CA MET A 4 -6.41 15.21 -0.84
C MET A 4 -5.77 14.93 -2.21
N PRO A 5 -4.44 14.74 -2.28
CA PRO A 5 -3.81 14.45 -3.56
C PRO A 5 -4.31 13.13 -4.14
N GLN A 6 -4.41 13.10 -5.46
CA GLN A 6 -4.71 11.88 -6.19
C GLN A 6 -3.45 11.39 -6.89
N LEU A 7 -3.17 10.12 -6.76
CA LEU A 7 -1.99 9.49 -7.35
C LEU A 7 -2.42 8.44 -8.37
N ARG A 8 -1.55 8.19 -9.33
CA ARG A 8 -1.77 7.16 -10.34
C ARG A 8 -1.52 5.80 -9.73
N ILE A 9 -2.50 4.93 -9.86
CA ILE A 9 -2.41 3.56 -9.34
C ILE A 9 -1.22 2.82 -9.95
N ALA A 10 -0.96 3.01 -11.24
CA ALA A 10 0.17 2.39 -11.93
C ALA A 10 1.51 2.74 -11.29
N ASP A 11 1.69 3.98 -10.84
CA ASP A 11 2.93 4.42 -10.20
C ASP A 11 3.12 3.74 -8.84
N LEU A 12 2.04 3.57 -8.09
CA LEU A 12 2.10 2.89 -6.79
C LEU A 12 2.44 1.42 -6.94
N LEU A 13 1.88 0.76 -7.95
CA LEU A 13 2.15 -0.66 -8.21
C LEU A 13 3.59 -0.89 -8.64
N ALA A 14 4.13 0.02 -9.46
CA ALA A 14 5.47 -0.13 -10.03
C ALA A 14 6.57 -0.03 -8.96
N ASN A 15 6.37 0.78 -7.93
CA ASN A 15 7.41 1.14 -6.98
C ASN A 15 7.25 0.55 -5.59
N THR A 16 6.09 0.01 -5.26
CA THR A 16 5.82 -0.53 -3.92
C THR A 16 6.65 -1.80 -3.68
N PRO A 17 7.44 -1.86 -2.59
CA PRO A 17 8.30 -3.00 -2.30
C PRO A 17 7.55 -4.24 -1.83
N ILE A 18 6.31 -4.09 -1.38
CA ILE A 18 5.44 -5.19 -0.99
C ILE A 18 4.54 -5.51 -2.18
N ASP A 19 4.43 -6.80 -2.52
CA ASP A 19 3.49 -7.20 -3.57
C ASP A 19 2.07 -6.83 -3.14
N PRO A 20 1.40 -5.88 -3.84
CA PRO A 20 0.08 -5.41 -3.43
C PRO A 20 -1.00 -6.50 -3.47
N GLU A 21 -0.75 -7.59 -4.19
CA GLU A 21 -1.74 -8.67 -4.33
C GLU A 21 -1.45 -9.89 -3.46
N ALA A 22 -0.31 -9.91 -2.75
CA ALA A 22 0.16 -11.10 -2.04
C ALA A 22 -0.76 -11.55 -0.89
N HIS A 23 -1.45 -10.63 -0.23
CA HIS A 23 -2.22 -10.92 0.99
C HIS A 23 -3.61 -10.34 0.95
N LEU A 24 -4.21 -10.22 -0.23
CA LEU A 24 -5.54 -9.65 -0.36
C LEU A 24 -6.62 -10.64 0.05
N ASP A 25 -7.58 -10.14 0.81
CA ASP A 25 -8.82 -10.83 1.10
C ASP A 25 -9.83 -10.48 -0.01
N ALA A 26 -10.15 -11.45 -0.85
CA ALA A 26 -11.04 -11.25 -2.00
C ALA A 26 -12.42 -10.72 -1.59
N ALA A 27 -12.96 -11.17 -0.47
CA ALA A 27 -14.25 -10.69 0.02
C ALA A 27 -14.19 -9.21 0.43
N ARG A 28 -13.08 -8.79 1.04
CA ARG A 28 -12.86 -7.40 1.42
C ARG A 28 -12.71 -6.51 0.19
N VAL A 29 -11.95 -6.96 -0.80
CA VAL A 29 -11.79 -6.24 -2.07
C VAL A 29 -13.15 -6.03 -2.74
N LYS A 30 -13.96 -7.06 -2.81
CA LYS A 30 -15.31 -7.00 -3.40
C LYS A 30 -16.19 -5.99 -2.65
N ARG A 31 -16.16 -6.03 -1.32
CA ARG A 31 -16.93 -5.12 -0.48
C ARG A 31 -16.50 -3.67 -0.69
N TYR A 32 -15.19 -3.43 -0.72
CA TYR A 32 -14.64 -2.09 -0.92
C TYR A 32 -14.95 -1.56 -2.32
N ALA A 33 -14.98 -2.42 -3.32
CA ALA A 33 -15.33 -2.01 -4.68
C ALA A 33 -16.75 -1.42 -4.76
N GLY A 34 -17.65 -1.86 -3.87
CA GLY A 34 -19.01 -1.32 -3.81
C GLY A 34 -19.15 -0.05 -2.98
N MET A 35 -18.07 0.42 -2.33
CA MET A 35 -18.14 1.58 -1.42
C MET A 35 -16.91 2.48 -1.51
N LEU A 36 -16.32 2.60 -2.69
CA LEU A 36 -15.07 3.35 -2.87
C LEU A 36 -15.16 4.79 -2.40
N ASP A 37 -16.29 5.46 -2.61
CA ASP A 37 -16.48 6.86 -2.22
C ASP A 37 -16.48 7.05 -0.70
N ALA A 38 -16.76 6.00 0.06
CA ALA A 38 -16.82 6.03 1.52
C ALA A 38 -15.51 5.61 2.17
N LEU A 39 -14.53 5.15 1.40
CA LEU A 39 -13.25 4.69 1.95
C LEU A 39 -12.31 5.86 2.23
N PRO A 40 -11.53 5.79 3.33
CA PRO A 40 -10.47 6.77 3.55
C PRO A 40 -9.38 6.65 2.49
N PRO A 41 -8.55 7.69 2.30
CA PRO A 41 -7.45 7.63 1.34
C PRO A 41 -6.42 6.58 1.75
N VAL A 42 -5.69 6.07 0.75
CA VAL A 42 -4.54 5.18 1.02
C VAL A 42 -3.40 6.02 1.59
N VAL A 43 -2.45 5.35 2.25
CA VAL A 43 -1.27 6.04 2.78
C VAL A 43 -0.06 5.68 1.93
N VAL A 44 0.64 6.70 1.47
CA VAL A 44 1.80 6.57 0.57
C VAL A 44 2.98 7.31 1.18
N PHE A 45 4.16 6.71 1.10
CA PHE A 45 5.41 7.37 1.50
C PHE A 45 6.16 7.82 0.25
N ASP A 46 6.49 9.11 0.23
CA ASP A 46 7.35 9.70 -0.78
C ASP A 46 8.79 9.67 -0.23
N THR A 47 9.64 8.85 -0.84
CA THR A 47 11.03 8.68 -0.43
C THR A 47 11.97 9.68 -1.11
N GLY A 48 11.44 10.50 -2.02
CA GLY A 48 12.24 11.35 -2.89
C GLY A 48 12.63 10.67 -4.20
N GLU A 49 12.62 9.34 -4.23
CA GLU A 49 12.91 8.55 -5.42
C GLU A 49 11.69 7.80 -5.94
N ALA A 50 10.75 7.47 -5.06
CA ALA A 50 9.57 6.68 -5.40
C ALA A 50 8.43 6.96 -4.46
N LEU A 51 7.22 6.61 -4.89
CA LEU A 51 6.01 6.64 -4.08
C LEU A 51 5.68 5.21 -3.68
N LEU A 52 5.67 4.93 -2.38
CA LEU A 52 5.49 3.58 -1.85
C LEU A 52 4.17 3.47 -1.09
N LEU A 53 3.33 2.55 -1.50
CA LEU A 53 2.06 2.29 -0.80
C LEU A 53 2.37 1.63 0.55
N ALA A 54 1.90 2.25 1.64
CA ALA A 54 2.11 1.76 2.99
C ALA A 54 0.84 1.23 3.66
N ASP A 55 -0.33 1.72 3.25
CA ASP A 55 -1.61 1.25 3.77
C ASP A 55 -2.68 1.44 2.70
N GLY A 56 -3.62 0.50 2.66
CA GLY A 56 -4.74 0.56 1.74
C GLY A 56 -4.63 -0.37 0.55
N TYR A 57 -3.96 -1.50 0.71
CA TYR A 57 -3.80 -2.49 -0.37
C TYR A 57 -5.15 -2.98 -0.90
N HIS A 58 -6.10 -3.25 0.00
CA HIS A 58 -7.44 -3.68 -0.41
C HIS A 58 -8.19 -2.57 -1.13
N ARG A 59 -8.01 -1.31 -0.69
CA ARG A 59 -8.62 -0.15 -1.35
C ARG A 59 -8.05 0.04 -2.75
N LEU A 60 -6.74 -0.11 -2.91
CA LEU A 60 -6.08 -0.02 -4.20
C LEU A 60 -6.59 -1.10 -5.15
N ALA A 61 -6.67 -2.35 -4.68
CA ALA A 61 -7.17 -3.47 -5.46
C ALA A 61 -8.63 -3.25 -5.88
N ALA A 62 -9.46 -2.73 -4.97
CA ALA A 62 -10.85 -2.41 -5.26
C ALA A 62 -10.96 -1.32 -6.34
N ALA A 63 -10.14 -0.28 -6.26
CA ALA A 63 -10.11 0.79 -7.25
C ALA A 63 -9.71 0.27 -8.62
N ARG A 64 -8.70 -0.59 -8.68
CA ARG A 64 -8.27 -1.24 -9.94
C ARG A 64 -9.40 -2.08 -10.53
N ARG A 65 -10.07 -2.83 -9.69
CA ARG A 65 -11.19 -3.68 -10.12
C ARG A 65 -12.32 -2.86 -10.74
N CYS A 66 -12.51 -1.64 -10.26
CA CYS A 66 -13.51 -0.72 -10.80
C CYS A 66 -13.01 0.07 -12.01
N GLY A 67 -11.79 -0.16 -12.47
CA GLY A 67 -11.23 0.50 -13.63
C GLY A 67 -10.74 1.92 -13.39
N LEU A 68 -10.50 2.30 -12.14
CA LEU A 68 -9.98 3.62 -11.81
C LEU A 68 -8.49 3.70 -12.11
N GLU A 69 -8.05 4.87 -12.59
CA GLU A 69 -6.63 5.14 -12.85
C GLU A 69 -5.97 5.91 -11.70
N MET A 70 -6.76 6.62 -10.93
CA MET A 70 -6.31 7.50 -9.85
C MET A 70 -6.94 7.08 -8.53
N ILE A 71 -6.26 7.36 -7.43
CA ILE A 71 -6.76 7.06 -6.09
C ILE A 71 -6.36 8.18 -5.14
N ASP A 72 -7.26 8.53 -4.21
CA ASP A 72 -6.97 9.49 -3.16
C ASP A 72 -5.92 8.94 -2.21
N ALA A 73 -4.93 9.74 -1.89
CA ALA A 73 -3.81 9.32 -1.07
C ALA A 73 -3.42 10.37 -0.04
N GLU A 74 -3.06 9.93 1.16
CA GLU A 74 -2.34 10.75 2.12
C GLU A 74 -0.86 10.51 1.87
N VAL A 75 -0.13 11.54 1.47
CA VAL A 75 1.29 11.43 1.17
C VAL A 75 2.11 11.87 2.38
N ARG A 76 3.01 11.00 2.82
CA ARG A 76 3.96 11.27 3.90
C ARG A 76 5.37 11.18 3.35
N HIS A 77 6.30 11.90 3.96
CA HIS A 77 7.70 11.85 3.58
C HIS A 77 8.45 10.91 4.52
N GLY A 78 9.28 10.04 3.98
CA GLY A 78 10.04 9.09 4.77
C GLY A 78 10.81 8.13 3.88
N SER A 79 11.63 7.27 4.53
CA SER A 79 12.42 6.28 3.81
C SER A 79 11.57 5.06 3.44
N GLN A 80 12.15 4.20 2.61
CA GLN A 80 11.56 2.90 2.31
C GLN A 80 11.33 2.09 3.60
N GLN A 81 12.26 2.16 4.53
CA GLN A 81 12.13 1.48 5.81
C GLN A 81 10.97 2.03 6.63
N ASP A 82 10.75 3.34 6.61
CA ASP A 82 9.62 3.97 7.29
C ASP A 82 8.30 3.45 6.70
N ALA A 83 8.21 3.33 5.39
CA ALA A 83 7.04 2.79 4.72
C ALA A 83 6.77 1.35 5.12
N LEU A 84 7.81 0.52 5.17
CA LEU A 84 7.70 -0.88 5.59
C LEU A 84 7.25 -1.00 7.05
N ARG A 85 7.78 -0.18 7.94
CA ARG A 85 7.37 -0.17 9.35
C ARG A 85 5.92 0.24 9.51
N TYR A 86 5.51 1.25 8.78
CA TYR A 86 4.12 1.70 8.81
C TYR A 86 3.17 0.58 8.36
N ALA A 87 3.48 -0.03 7.22
CA ALA A 87 2.68 -1.12 6.67
C ALA A 87 2.61 -2.32 7.63
N ALA A 88 3.73 -2.67 8.25
CA ALA A 88 3.79 -3.78 9.20
C ALA A 88 2.99 -3.47 10.47
N THR A 89 3.04 -2.23 10.96
CA THR A 89 2.30 -1.81 12.15
C THR A 89 0.78 -1.90 11.91
N VAL A 90 0.32 -1.43 10.76
CA VAL A 90 -1.10 -1.49 10.40
C VAL A 90 -1.56 -2.95 10.27
N ALA A 91 -0.80 -3.77 9.56
CA ALA A 91 -1.13 -5.18 9.37
C ALA A 91 -1.12 -5.95 10.69
N ALA A 92 -0.15 -5.68 11.57
CA ALA A 92 -0.06 -6.30 12.89
C ALA A 92 -1.26 -5.94 13.76
N ALA A 93 -1.69 -4.68 13.73
CA ALA A 93 -2.86 -4.24 14.48
C ALA A 93 -4.13 -4.97 14.04
N GLN A 94 -4.24 -5.29 12.75
CA GLN A 94 -5.39 -6.01 12.20
C GLN A 94 -5.35 -7.51 12.51
N ARG A 95 -4.17 -8.09 12.66
CA ARG A 95 -3.98 -9.55 12.80
C ARG A 95 -3.50 -10.00 14.17
N GLY A 96 -3.13 -9.07 15.04
CA GLY A 96 -2.57 -9.40 16.36
C GLY A 96 -1.16 -9.97 16.31
N ILE A 97 -0.40 -9.70 15.24
CA ILE A 97 0.97 -10.17 15.05
C ILE A 97 1.95 -9.09 15.52
N SER A 98 3.10 -9.51 16.10
CA SER A 98 4.15 -8.56 16.46
C SER A 98 4.66 -7.81 15.23
N PRO A 99 4.75 -6.47 15.29
CA PRO A 99 5.26 -5.69 14.16
C PRO A 99 6.67 -6.09 13.72
N ASP A 100 7.55 -6.43 14.66
CA ASP A 100 8.93 -6.80 14.32
C ASP A 100 9.01 -8.07 13.48
N VAL A 101 8.21 -9.07 13.80
CA VAL A 101 8.13 -10.31 13.02
C VAL A 101 7.64 -10.00 11.61
N LEU A 102 6.62 -9.16 11.50
CA LEU A 102 6.04 -8.82 10.20
C LEU A 102 7.01 -8.00 9.35
N VAL A 103 7.74 -7.07 9.95
CA VAL A 103 8.77 -6.29 9.26
C VAL A 103 9.83 -7.20 8.65
N SER A 104 10.29 -8.21 9.41
CA SER A 104 11.30 -9.16 8.92
C SER A 104 10.81 -9.93 7.69
N ARG A 105 9.56 -10.39 7.69
CA ARG A 105 8.97 -11.10 6.57
C ARG A 105 8.85 -10.22 5.33
N ILE A 106 8.40 -8.99 5.51
CA ILE A 106 8.24 -8.05 4.41
C ILE A 106 9.58 -7.68 3.80
N ARG A 107 10.60 -7.43 4.63
CA ARG A 107 11.95 -7.13 4.16
C ARG A 107 12.52 -8.22 3.28
N GLN A 108 12.35 -9.46 3.67
CA GLN A 108 12.86 -10.58 2.90
C GLN A 108 12.23 -10.61 1.50
N ARG A 109 10.91 -10.45 1.43
CA ARG A 109 10.21 -10.40 0.15
C ARG A 109 10.63 -9.21 -0.71
N SER A 110 10.77 -8.04 -0.09
CA SER A 110 11.16 -6.82 -0.78
C SER A 110 12.56 -6.97 -1.38
N GLN A 111 13.50 -7.56 -0.66
CA GLN A 111 14.84 -7.82 -1.16
C GLN A 111 14.80 -8.73 -2.39
N ASP A 112 14.02 -9.79 -2.36
CA ASP A 112 13.88 -10.70 -3.49
C ASP A 112 13.33 -9.99 -4.72
N ARG A 113 12.31 -9.16 -4.56
CA ARG A 113 11.74 -8.37 -5.65
C ARG A 113 12.75 -7.40 -6.25
N TRP A 114 13.45 -6.67 -5.40
CA TRP A 114 14.39 -5.63 -5.84
C TRP A 114 15.65 -6.21 -6.46
N THR A 115 16.09 -7.36 -5.96
CA THR A 115 17.28 -8.04 -6.48
C THR A 115 17.05 -8.59 -7.89
N SER A 116 15.85 -9.06 -8.19
CA SER A 116 15.53 -9.63 -9.50
C SER A 116 15.47 -8.59 -10.60
N GLU A 117 15.44 -7.31 -10.29
CA GLU A 117 15.39 -6.21 -11.26
C GLU A 117 16.78 -5.72 -11.68
N ARG A 118 17.86 -6.26 -11.12
CA ARG A 118 19.22 -5.81 -11.40
C ARG A 118 19.92 -6.70 -12.41
#